data_b736210accc981d7d7b5c89607174919
#
_entry.id   b736210accc981d7d7b5c89607174919
#
_cell.length_a   1.000
_cell.length_b   1.000
_cell.length_c   1.000
_cell.angle_alpha   90.00
_cell.angle_beta   90.00
_cell.angle_gamma   90.00
#
_symmetry.space_group_name_H-M   'P 1'
#
loop_
_entity.id
_entity.type
_entity.pdbx_description
1 polymer ?
#
loop_
_entity_poly.entity_id
_entity_poly.type
_entity_poly.pdbx_seq_one_letter_code
_entity_poly.pdbx_strand_id
1 'polypeptide(L)'
;VLWAQGAATIDWLSDENLTTVNWRTTEASSASKEASAAIAQGDTEAFEALLPQRQPYAAARDEAAFKLVRGVILEGQIDATHPLGYGFTDEVLPMFRRSANFMARSENAYSTPVLYSATPLLSGYMSAENQALASGSASLIVDARGKGAVVLALDAVTFRAFWWGTQKLLLNALFFGDLLEEPR
;
A
#
# COMPACT_ATOMS: atom_id res chain seq x y z
N VAL A 1 9.47 -13.04 -12.26
CA VAL A 1 8.80 -11.97 -11.51
C VAL A 1 7.55 -12.51 -10.84
N LEU A 2 7.36 -12.21 -9.57
CA LEU A 2 6.14 -12.44 -8.83
C LEU A 2 5.41 -11.10 -8.67
N TRP A 3 4.15 -11.01 -9.12
CA TRP A 3 3.29 -9.86 -8.94
C TRP A 3 2.31 -10.13 -7.80
N ALA A 4 2.38 -9.32 -6.74
CA ALA A 4 1.47 -9.38 -5.60
C ALA A 4 0.61 -8.11 -5.56
N GLN A 5 -0.70 -8.27 -5.53
CA GLN A 5 -1.63 -7.14 -5.50
C GLN A 5 -2.56 -7.19 -4.28
N GLY A 6 -2.65 -6.06 -3.60
CA GLY A 6 -3.51 -5.87 -2.43
C GLY A 6 -2.85 -6.27 -1.11
N ALA A 7 -3.29 -5.63 -0.02
CA ALA A 7 -2.65 -5.73 1.29
C ALA A 7 -2.54 -7.17 1.82
N ALA A 8 -3.62 -7.95 1.72
CA ALA A 8 -3.62 -9.32 2.24
C ALA A 8 -2.59 -10.24 1.56
N THR A 9 -2.39 -10.08 0.24
CA THR A 9 -1.37 -10.85 -0.49
C THR A 9 0.03 -10.40 -0.11
N ILE A 10 0.21 -9.10 0.09
CA ILE A 10 1.49 -8.51 0.51
C ILE A 10 1.84 -8.95 1.93
N ASP A 11 0.89 -8.95 2.86
CA ASP A 11 1.06 -9.43 4.23
C ASP A 11 1.49 -10.90 4.23
N TRP A 12 0.80 -11.75 3.48
CA TRP A 12 1.15 -13.16 3.36
C TRP A 12 2.59 -13.38 2.85
N LEU A 13 3.03 -12.63 1.84
CA LEU A 13 4.40 -12.71 1.33
C LEU A 13 5.43 -12.24 2.36
N SER A 14 5.08 -11.27 3.18
CA SER A 14 5.93 -10.77 4.26
C SER A 14 6.05 -11.83 5.38
N ASP A 15 4.95 -12.49 5.73
CA ASP A 15 4.93 -13.57 6.72
C ASP A 15 5.76 -14.79 6.27
N GLU A 16 5.77 -15.09 4.97
CA GLU A 16 6.61 -16.15 4.36
C GLU A 16 8.07 -15.71 4.13
N ASN A 17 8.47 -14.51 4.58
CA ASN A 17 9.81 -13.93 4.38
C ASN A 17 10.24 -13.80 2.90
N LEU A 18 9.29 -13.71 1.99
CA LEU A 18 9.55 -13.50 0.56
C LEU A 18 9.74 -12.03 0.20
N THR A 19 9.32 -11.13 1.06
CA THR A 19 9.51 -9.69 0.92
C THR A 19 9.53 -9.01 2.30
N THR A 20 9.88 -7.74 2.34
CA THR A 20 9.83 -6.92 3.56
C THR A 20 9.01 -5.67 3.27
N VAL A 21 7.93 -5.50 4.01
CA VAL A 21 7.06 -4.33 3.88
C VAL A 21 6.81 -3.67 5.22
N ASN A 22 7.02 -2.38 5.28
CA ASN A 22 6.68 -1.54 6.41
C ASN A 22 5.37 -0.80 6.10
N TRP A 23 4.34 -1.05 6.91
CA TRP A 23 3.06 -0.36 6.80
C TRP A 23 3.09 0.99 7.51
N ARG A 24 2.49 1.99 6.90
CA ARG A 24 2.14 3.25 7.57
C ARG A 24 0.79 3.05 8.23
N THR A 25 0.74 3.11 9.55
CA THR A 25 -0.46 2.85 10.33
C THR A 25 -0.87 4.05 11.16
N THR A 26 -2.17 4.17 11.45
CA THR A 26 -2.67 5.07 12.50
C THR A 26 -2.50 4.41 13.87
N GLU A 27 -2.54 5.18 14.95
CA GLU A 27 -2.50 4.64 16.32
C GLU A 27 -3.58 3.58 16.58
N ALA A 28 -4.79 3.75 16.00
CA ALA A 28 -5.86 2.77 16.13
C ALA A 28 -5.54 1.43 15.45
N SER A 29 -4.77 1.43 14.37
CA SER A 29 -4.34 0.22 13.67
C SER A 29 -3.21 -0.50 14.43
N SER A 30 -2.29 0.25 15.06
CA SER A 30 -1.24 -0.33 15.91
C SER A 30 -1.84 -0.99 17.16
N ALA A 31 -2.77 -0.33 17.85
CA ALA A 31 -3.46 -0.89 19.01
C ALA A 31 -4.20 -2.20 18.70
N SER A 32 -4.81 -2.33 17.52
CA SER A 32 -5.45 -3.58 17.10
C SER A 32 -4.45 -4.73 16.88
N LYS A 33 -3.26 -4.45 16.35
CA LYS A 33 -2.19 -5.45 16.21
C LYS A 33 -1.62 -5.87 17.56
N GLU A 34 -1.41 -4.90 18.46
CA GLU A 34 -0.95 -5.15 19.82
C GLU A 34 -1.95 -5.98 20.62
N ALA A 35 -3.26 -5.70 20.51
CA ALA A 35 -4.31 -6.50 21.13
C ALA A 35 -4.30 -7.95 20.62
N SER A 36 -4.11 -8.17 19.32
CA SER A 36 -4.00 -9.52 18.74
C SER A 36 -2.76 -10.26 19.26
N ALA A 37 -1.65 -9.57 19.43
CA ALA A 37 -0.43 -10.14 19.99
C ALA A 37 -0.59 -10.50 21.47
N ALA A 38 -1.25 -9.66 22.27
CA ALA A 38 -1.54 -9.94 23.68
C ALA A 38 -2.43 -11.18 23.84
N ILE A 39 -3.45 -11.36 23.01
CA ILE A 39 -4.28 -12.58 22.98
C ILE A 39 -3.43 -13.81 22.68
N ALA A 40 -2.55 -13.74 21.68
CA ALA A 40 -1.70 -14.88 21.29
C ALA A 40 -0.70 -15.29 22.40
N GLN A 41 -0.31 -14.35 23.26
CA GLN A 41 0.57 -14.58 24.40
C GLN A 41 -0.18 -14.96 25.70
N GLY A 42 -1.52 -14.92 25.69
CA GLY A 42 -2.35 -15.20 26.86
C GLY A 42 -2.29 -14.11 27.94
N ASP A 43 -1.81 -12.92 27.61
CA ASP A 43 -1.74 -11.77 28.50
C ASP A 43 -3.08 -11.03 28.52
N THR A 44 -3.94 -11.44 29.46
CA THR A 44 -5.29 -10.88 29.62
C THR A 44 -5.28 -9.44 30.13
N GLU A 45 -4.32 -9.06 30.95
CA GLU A 45 -4.23 -7.71 31.52
C GLU A 45 -3.80 -6.70 30.44
N ALA A 46 -2.80 -7.04 29.64
CA ALA A 46 -2.38 -6.26 28.49
C ALA A 46 -3.50 -6.16 27.42
N PHE A 47 -4.25 -7.25 27.20
CA PHE A 47 -5.40 -7.24 26.31
C PHE A 47 -6.52 -6.30 26.79
N GLU A 48 -6.90 -6.37 28.09
CA GLU A 48 -7.94 -5.50 28.67
C GLU A 48 -7.54 -4.02 28.62
N ALA A 49 -6.26 -3.69 28.82
CA ALA A 49 -5.74 -2.32 28.72
C ALA A 49 -5.83 -1.74 27.28
N LEU A 50 -5.79 -2.62 26.27
CA LEU A 50 -5.89 -2.25 24.84
C LEU A 50 -7.33 -2.23 24.32
N LEU A 51 -8.30 -2.73 25.12
CA LEU A 51 -9.71 -2.67 24.71
C LEU A 51 -10.21 -1.22 24.66
N PRO A 52 -10.89 -0.83 23.58
CA PRO A 52 -11.52 0.49 23.53
C PRO A 52 -12.56 0.62 24.62
N GLN A 53 -12.51 1.72 25.38
CA GLN A 53 -13.52 1.99 26.39
C GLN A 53 -14.91 2.02 25.76
N ARG A 54 -15.89 1.41 26.44
CA ARG A 54 -17.29 1.39 26.00
C ARG A 54 -17.82 2.81 25.86
N GLN A 55 -18.17 3.17 24.63
CA GLN A 55 -18.80 4.43 24.28
C GLN A 55 -20.33 4.24 24.13
N PRO A 56 -21.16 5.24 24.43
CA PRO A 56 -22.59 5.17 24.12
C PRO A 56 -22.79 5.09 22.60
N TYR A 57 -23.72 4.25 22.16
CA TYR A 57 -24.01 4.07 20.73
C TYR A 57 -24.34 5.38 20.00
N ALA A 58 -24.92 6.35 20.69
CA ALA A 58 -25.19 7.68 20.15
C ALA A 58 -23.89 8.45 19.79
N ALA A 59 -22.76 8.10 20.41
CA ALA A 59 -21.44 8.68 20.11
C ALA A 59 -20.72 7.88 18.99
N ALA A 60 -21.22 6.71 18.61
CA ALA A 60 -20.67 5.85 17.56
C ALA A 60 -20.84 6.45 16.14
N ARG A 61 -21.05 7.77 16.05
CA ARG A 61 -21.19 8.45 14.76
C ARG A 61 -19.92 8.30 13.94
N ASP A 62 -20.05 7.41 12.96
CA ASP A 62 -19.32 7.48 11.68
C ASP A 62 -17.79 7.47 11.69
N GLU A 63 -17.10 7.38 12.86
CA GLU A 63 -15.64 7.34 12.86
C GLU A 63 -15.08 6.21 12.00
N ALA A 64 -15.68 5.02 12.08
CA ALA A 64 -15.27 3.90 11.26
C ALA A 64 -15.57 4.13 9.78
N ALA A 65 -16.68 4.79 9.44
CA ALA A 65 -17.03 5.13 8.07
C ALA A 65 -16.10 6.21 7.49
N PHE A 66 -15.71 7.20 8.29
CA PHE A 66 -14.77 8.25 7.89
C PHE A 66 -13.35 7.69 7.62
N LYS A 67 -12.95 6.62 8.29
CA LYS A 67 -11.65 5.97 8.11
C LYS A 67 -11.61 5.03 6.89
N LEU A 68 -12.75 4.71 6.29
CA LEU A 68 -12.81 3.82 5.13
C LEU A 68 -12.38 4.53 3.83
N VAL A 69 -11.55 3.84 3.05
CA VAL A 69 -11.23 4.23 1.66
C VAL A 69 -11.95 3.24 0.75
N ARG A 70 -13.01 3.68 0.07
CA ARG A 70 -13.88 2.80 -0.74
C ARG A 70 -13.91 3.12 -2.24
N GLY A 71 -12.90 3.76 -2.74
CA GLY A 71 -12.78 4.12 -4.15
C GLY A 71 -12.44 5.59 -4.25
N VAL A 72 -11.15 5.86 -4.29
CA VAL A 72 -10.56 7.18 -4.51
C VAL A 72 -9.58 7.09 -5.65
N ILE A 73 -9.33 8.21 -6.28
CA ILE A 73 -8.27 8.36 -7.27
C ILE A 73 -7.18 9.19 -6.61
N LEU A 74 -5.99 8.62 -6.56
CA LEU A 74 -4.81 9.24 -5.98
C LEU A 74 -3.80 9.56 -7.08
N GLU A 75 -3.06 10.65 -6.91
CA GLU A 75 -1.94 11.03 -7.76
C GLU A 75 -0.72 10.20 -7.39
N GLY A 76 -0.33 9.30 -8.29
CA GLY A 76 0.94 8.60 -8.25
C GLY A 76 1.98 9.35 -9.07
N GLN A 77 3.21 9.38 -8.58
CA GLN A 77 4.40 9.85 -9.29
C GLN A 77 5.23 8.64 -9.68
N ILE A 78 5.45 8.47 -10.99
CA ILE A 78 6.23 7.35 -11.53
C ILE A 78 7.64 7.80 -11.86
N ASP A 79 8.60 6.95 -11.53
CA ASP A 79 9.96 7.05 -12.06
C ASP A 79 9.99 6.48 -13.49
N ALA A 80 10.02 7.36 -14.49
CA ALA A 80 10.07 6.97 -15.90
C ALA A 80 11.40 6.30 -16.31
N THR A 81 12.43 6.38 -15.47
CA THR A 81 13.73 5.71 -15.71
C THR A 81 13.74 4.26 -15.23
N HIS A 82 12.82 3.89 -14.35
CA HIS A 82 12.67 2.53 -13.88
C HIS A 82 12.03 1.65 -14.99
N PRO A 83 12.38 0.35 -15.12
CA PRO A 83 11.80 -0.53 -16.16
C PRO A 83 10.27 -0.58 -16.15
N LEU A 84 9.63 -0.50 -14.98
CA LEU A 84 8.18 -0.42 -14.88
C LEU A 84 7.59 0.89 -15.42
N GLY A 85 8.40 1.95 -15.51
CA GLY A 85 8.05 3.24 -16.08
C GLY A 85 8.15 3.31 -17.60
N TYR A 86 8.61 2.24 -18.26
CA TYR A 86 8.81 2.27 -19.70
C TYR A 86 7.54 2.61 -20.49
N GLY A 87 7.67 3.60 -21.37
CA GLY A 87 6.58 4.05 -22.24
C GLY A 87 5.53 4.93 -21.56
N PHE A 88 5.73 5.34 -20.32
CA PHE A 88 4.99 6.45 -19.74
C PHE A 88 5.63 7.76 -20.18
N THR A 89 4.80 8.69 -20.64
CA THR A 89 5.21 10.04 -21.10
C THR A 89 5.03 11.07 -20.00
N ASP A 90 4.11 10.82 -19.11
CA ASP A 90 3.80 11.67 -17.97
C ASP A 90 4.30 11.01 -16.68
N GLU A 91 4.88 11.80 -15.80
CA GLU A 91 5.34 11.34 -14.48
C GLU A 91 4.18 11.18 -13.48
N VAL A 92 2.99 11.67 -13.83
CA VAL A 92 1.79 11.62 -13.00
C VAL A 92 0.85 10.54 -13.48
N LEU A 93 0.46 9.64 -12.57
CA LEU A 93 -0.48 8.56 -12.82
C LEU A 93 -1.68 8.66 -11.89
N PRO A 94 -2.91 8.74 -12.40
CA PRO A 94 -4.10 8.54 -11.59
C PRO A 94 -4.21 7.06 -11.16
N MET A 95 -4.09 6.80 -9.85
CA MET A 95 -4.12 5.46 -9.25
C MET A 95 -5.46 5.21 -8.58
N PHE A 96 -6.11 4.07 -8.87
CA PHE A 96 -7.39 3.71 -8.27
C PHE A 96 -7.20 2.89 -7.00
N ARG A 97 -7.69 3.42 -5.88
CA ARG A 97 -7.48 2.91 -4.52
C ARG A 97 -8.77 2.50 -3.83
N ARG A 98 -8.76 1.34 -3.15
CA ARG A 98 -9.91 0.81 -2.40
C ARG A 98 -9.60 0.38 -0.96
N SER A 99 -8.40 0.65 -0.47
CA SER A 99 -8.01 0.28 0.90
C SER A 99 -7.35 1.44 1.63
N ALA A 100 -7.44 1.42 2.95
CA ALA A 100 -6.80 2.40 3.84
C ALA A 100 -5.40 1.95 4.31
N ASN A 101 -4.83 0.89 3.70
CA ASN A 101 -3.47 0.46 4.00
C ASN A 101 -2.48 1.25 3.14
N PHE A 102 -1.40 1.73 3.70
CA PHE A 102 -0.37 2.49 3.00
C PHE A 102 1.01 1.90 3.29
N MET A 103 1.78 1.60 2.24
CA MET A 103 3.14 1.10 2.37
C MET A 103 4.11 2.26 2.60
N ALA A 104 5.03 2.10 3.54
CA ALA A 104 6.20 2.97 3.60
C ALA A 104 7.06 2.78 2.33
N ARG A 105 7.90 3.75 2.01
CA ARG A 105 8.90 3.59 0.95
C ARG A 105 9.85 2.46 1.30
N SER A 106 10.38 1.77 0.29
CA SER A 106 11.48 0.84 0.50
C SER A 106 12.71 1.59 1.05
N GLU A 107 13.50 0.92 1.87
CA GLU A 107 14.81 1.43 2.30
C GLU A 107 15.79 1.49 1.13
N ASN A 108 15.63 0.63 0.13
CA ASN A 108 16.36 0.72 -1.11
C ASN A 108 15.78 1.85 -1.99
N ALA A 109 16.60 2.86 -2.28
CA ALA A 109 16.21 4.05 -3.01
C ALA A 109 15.66 3.77 -4.43
N TYR A 110 16.02 2.64 -5.02
CA TYR A 110 15.64 2.25 -6.39
C TYR A 110 14.40 1.35 -6.45
N SER A 111 13.89 0.92 -5.30
CA SER A 111 12.84 -0.10 -5.20
C SER A 111 11.42 0.48 -5.12
N THR A 112 11.22 1.78 -5.24
CA THR A 112 9.89 2.39 -5.15
C THR A 112 9.57 3.20 -6.42
N PRO A 113 9.25 2.53 -7.53
CA PRO A 113 9.02 3.20 -8.82
C PRO A 113 7.76 4.05 -8.87
N VAL A 114 6.78 3.84 -7.98
CA VAL A 114 5.57 4.68 -7.90
C VAL A 114 5.31 5.09 -6.46
N LEU A 115 5.32 6.40 -6.25
CA LEU A 115 5.00 7.07 -4.98
C LEU A 115 3.73 7.88 -5.12
N TYR A 116 2.99 8.08 -4.04
CA TYR A 116 1.95 9.11 -4.02
C TYR A 116 2.57 10.49 -3.79
N SER A 117 1.98 11.50 -4.43
CA SER A 117 2.39 12.90 -4.25
C SER A 117 2.16 13.40 -2.82
N ALA A 118 2.64 14.59 -2.52
CA ALA A 118 2.43 15.22 -1.20
C ALA A 118 0.95 15.49 -0.89
N THR A 119 0.13 15.75 -1.93
CA THR A 119 -1.32 15.96 -1.83
C THR A 119 -2.04 15.03 -2.79
N PRO A 120 -2.12 13.72 -2.48
CA PRO A 120 -2.40 12.70 -3.49
C PRO A 120 -3.87 12.62 -3.91
N LEU A 121 -4.82 13.17 -3.16
CA LEU A 121 -6.24 13.00 -3.45
C LEU A 121 -6.68 13.80 -4.66
N LEU A 122 -6.94 13.12 -5.79
CA LEU A 122 -7.49 13.72 -7.02
C LEU A 122 -9.02 13.68 -7.04
N SER A 123 -9.63 12.59 -6.55
CA SER A 123 -11.07 12.41 -6.59
C SER A 123 -11.55 11.41 -5.55
N GLY A 124 -12.79 11.58 -5.09
CA GLY A 124 -13.39 10.75 -4.04
C GLY A 124 -13.24 11.36 -2.65
N TYR A 125 -13.61 10.58 -1.63
CA TYR A 125 -13.50 11.00 -0.24
C TYR A 125 -12.43 10.19 0.50
N MET A 126 -11.60 10.88 1.23
CA MET A 126 -10.61 10.30 2.14
C MET A 126 -10.41 11.22 3.35
N SER A 127 -10.40 10.67 4.55
CA SER A 127 -10.17 11.44 5.76
C SER A 127 -8.80 12.12 5.77
N ALA A 128 -8.65 13.19 6.54
CA ALA A 128 -7.37 13.90 6.64
C ALA A 128 -6.24 12.99 7.15
N GLU A 129 -6.56 12.07 8.10
CA GLU A 129 -5.61 11.07 8.58
C GLU A 129 -5.11 10.14 7.47
N ASN A 130 -6.04 9.61 6.65
CA ASN A 130 -5.69 8.74 5.54
C ASN A 130 -4.92 9.51 4.45
N GLN A 131 -5.24 10.78 4.21
CA GLN A 131 -4.47 11.62 3.30
C GLN A 131 -3.04 11.82 3.80
N ALA A 132 -2.85 12.05 5.10
CA ALA A 132 -1.52 12.17 5.71
C ALA A 132 -0.72 10.86 5.60
N LEU A 133 -1.36 9.70 5.77
CA LEU A 133 -0.73 8.40 5.57
C LEU A 133 -0.39 8.13 4.10
N ALA A 134 -1.25 8.54 3.18
CA ALA A 134 -1.03 8.39 1.75
C ALA A 134 0.12 9.26 1.24
N SER A 135 0.23 10.50 1.76
CA SER A 135 1.24 11.47 1.33
C SER A 135 2.65 10.88 1.32
N GLY A 136 3.26 10.80 0.15
CA GLY A 136 4.61 10.26 -0.04
C GLY A 136 4.78 8.78 0.31
N SER A 137 3.68 8.01 0.47
CA SER A 137 3.75 6.56 0.66
C SER A 137 3.94 5.85 -0.69
N ALA A 138 4.34 4.58 -0.65
CA ALA A 138 4.54 3.77 -1.84
C ALA A 138 3.19 3.21 -2.34
N SER A 139 2.93 3.37 -3.65
CA SER A 139 1.90 2.64 -4.36
C SER A 139 2.43 1.30 -4.86
N LEU A 140 3.68 1.28 -5.30
CA LEU A 140 4.33 0.12 -5.88
C LEU A 140 5.78 0.02 -5.39
N ILE A 141 6.15 -1.19 -4.96
CA ILE A 141 7.52 -1.53 -4.53
C ILE A 141 8.01 -2.70 -5.36
N VAL A 142 9.28 -2.69 -5.74
CA VAL A 142 9.98 -3.79 -6.39
C VAL A 142 11.07 -4.29 -5.47
N ASP A 143 10.92 -5.50 -4.97
CA ASP A 143 11.90 -6.16 -4.11
C ASP A 143 12.68 -7.19 -4.93
N ALA A 144 13.94 -6.91 -5.23
CA ALA A 144 14.82 -7.80 -5.98
C ALA A 144 15.18 -9.01 -5.13
N ARG A 145 15.08 -10.21 -5.70
CA ARG A 145 15.40 -11.49 -5.04
C ARG A 145 16.21 -12.40 -5.97
N GLY A 146 17.52 -12.44 -5.75
CA GLY A 146 18.42 -13.21 -6.58
C GLY A 146 18.37 -12.76 -8.04
N LYS A 147 17.93 -13.67 -8.94
CA LYS A 147 17.76 -13.36 -10.38
C LYS A 147 16.34 -12.94 -10.76
N GLY A 148 15.52 -12.57 -9.78
CA GLY A 148 14.13 -12.19 -10.02
C GLY A 148 13.70 -11.07 -9.10
N ALA A 149 12.41 -10.71 -9.17
CA ALA A 149 11.84 -9.67 -8.32
C ALA A 149 10.43 -10.00 -7.88
N VAL A 150 10.06 -9.52 -6.71
CA VAL A 150 8.69 -9.46 -6.21
C VAL A 150 8.19 -8.03 -6.39
N VAL A 151 7.11 -7.86 -7.15
CA VAL A 151 6.46 -6.57 -7.35
C VAL A 151 5.24 -6.50 -6.46
N LEU A 152 5.25 -5.58 -5.52
CA LEU A 152 4.17 -5.34 -4.57
C LEU A 152 3.34 -4.16 -5.05
N ALA A 153 2.12 -4.42 -5.50
CA ALA A 153 1.18 -3.41 -5.98
C ALA A 153 0.03 -3.26 -4.98
N LEU A 154 -0.07 -2.11 -4.34
CA LEU A 154 -1.14 -1.87 -3.39
C LEU A 154 -2.44 -1.47 -4.08
N ASP A 155 -2.35 -0.80 -5.21
CA ASP A 155 -3.48 -0.36 -6.02
C ASP A 155 -3.97 -1.41 -7.02
N ALA A 156 -5.22 -1.28 -7.43
CA ALA A 156 -5.80 -2.12 -8.46
C ALA A 156 -5.43 -1.62 -9.86
N VAL A 157 -4.18 -1.86 -10.29
CA VAL A 157 -3.64 -1.34 -11.57
C VAL A 157 -4.42 -1.78 -12.81
N THR A 158 -5.17 -2.88 -12.70
CA THR A 158 -6.00 -3.44 -13.80
C THR A 158 -7.49 -3.39 -13.47
N PHE A 159 -7.94 -2.45 -12.62
CA PHE A 159 -9.30 -2.44 -12.09
C PHE A 159 -10.37 -2.62 -13.17
N ARG A 160 -11.08 -3.75 -13.08
CA ARG A 160 -12.18 -4.14 -13.97
C ARG A 160 -11.84 -4.09 -15.48
N ALA A 161 -10.57 -4.20 -15.84
CA ALA A 161 -10.06 -4.14 -17.21
C ALA A 161 -10.40 -2.83 -17.98
N PHE A 162 -10.92 -1.81 -17.31
CA PHE A 162 -11.18 -0.50 -17.95
C PHE A 162 -10.26 0.62 -17.44
N TRP A 163 -9.53 0.43 -16.35
CA TRP A 163 -8.57 1.41 -15.84
C TRP A 163 -7.24 1.30 -16.62
N TRP A 164 -7.22 1.85 -17.81
CA TRP A 164 -6.19 1.58 -18.83
C TRP A 164 -4.84 2.20 -18.51
N GLY A 165 -4.81 3.38 -17.88
CA GLY A 165 -3.59 4.16 -17.65
C GLY A 165 -2.52 3.40 -16.86
N THR A 166 -2.93 2.58 -15.87
CA THR A 166 -2.01 1.86 -14.99
C THR A 166 -1.73 0.42 -15.39
N GLN A 167 -2.47 -0.14 -16.35
CA GLN A 167 -2.26 -1.54 -16.81
C GLN A 167 -0.84 -1.77 -17.35
N LYS A 168 -0.24 -0.74 -17.93
CA LYS A 168 1.12 -0.79 -18.44
C LYS A 168 2.15 -1.16 -17.36
N LEU A 169 1.93 -0.81 -16.10
CA LEU A 169 2.79 -1.23 -14.98
C LEU A 169 2.89 -2.76 -14.87
N LEU A 170 1.75 -3.44 -14.94
CA LEU A 170 1.73 -4.91 -14.93
C LEU A 170 2.37 -5.49 -16.20
N LEU A 171 2.07 -4.93 -17.37
CA LEU A 171 2.66 -5.40 -18.63
C LEU A 171 4.18 -5.20 -18.61
N ASN A 172 4.68 -4.07 -18.15
CA ASN A 172 6.11 -3.82 -18.02
C ASN A 172 6.77 -4.80 -17.04
N ALA A 173 6.11 -5.16 -15.92
CA ALA A 173 6.62 -6.16 -15.01
C ALA A 173 6.76 -7.55 -15.68
N LEU A 174 5.83 -7.91 -16.56
CA LEU A 174 5.88 -9.16 -17.30
C LEU A 174 6.96 -9.16 -18.40
N PHE A 175 7.09 -8.05 -19.13
CA PHE A 175 8.02 -7.96 -20.26
C PHE A 175 9.45 -7.65 -19.84
N PHE A 176 9.62 -6.83 -18.82
CA PHE A 176 10.94 -6.36 -18.36
C PHE A 176 11.35 -6.96 -17.02
N GLY A 177 10.73 -8.08 -16.63
CA GLY A 177 10.99 -8.74 -15.36
C GLY A 177 12.46 -9.09 -15.13
N ASP A 178 13.17 -9.44 -16.20
CA ASP A 178 14.61 -9.77 -16.14
C ASP A 178 15.51 -8.54 -15.92
N LEU A 179 14.95 -7.33 -16.06
CA LEU A 179 15.65 -6.06 -15.79
C LEU A 179 15.39 -5.50 -14.37
N LEU A 180 14.55 -6.17 -13.58
CA LEU A 180 14.21 -5.77 -12.22
C LEU A 180 15.24 -6.30 -11.19
N GLU A 181 16.51 -6.35 -11.56
CA GLU A 181 17.61 -6.67 -10.66
C GLU A 181 18.02 -5.42 -9.85
N GLU A 182 18.71 -5.64 -8.72
CA GLU A 182 19.31 -4.52 -8.00
C GLU A 182 20.34 -3.81 -8.89
N PRO A 183 20.32 -2.47 -8.95
CA PRO A 183 21.37 -1.72 -9.62
C PRO A 183 22.73 -2.04 -8.99
N ARG A 184 23.70 -2.38 -9.84
CA ARG A 184 25.07 -2.70 -9.42
C ARG A 184 25.91 -1.46 -9.24
#